data_03d894bd922a2eaa4e7b7404df3146ec
#
_entry.id   03d894bd922a2eaa4e7b7404df3146ec
#
_cell.length_a   1.000
_cell.length_b   1.000
_cell.length_c   1.000
_cell.angle_alpha   90.00
_cell.angle_beta   90.00
_cell.angle_gamma   90.00
#
_symmetry.space_group_name_H-M   'P 1'
#
loop_
_entity.id
_entity.type
_entity.pdbx_description
1 polymer ?
#
loop_
_entity_poly.entity_id
_entity_poly.type
_entity_poly.pdbx_seq_one_letter_code
_entity_poly.pdbx_strand_id
1 'polypeptide(L)'
;MKKLYFPSQIYDFEKSLFASGIDELGLMKDAANAAAQWIISNLKQKSFIILVGPGNNGGDGIYIGKYLIDHGYKVYFLKVLQEKTKSNLTKSAEKDIENYLIALVDLDDFNKQETVIVDAMLGIGGRETISNEIKSVNKIANTFEHKIAIDAPTGLNALSGKASEETFLATNTLTFFGYKIGQILDPGKNFTGKMELLKLNKNIDEEMTEAANLFSFEDVKDLLPKRKLDSHKGMFGKIAILAGDAGYEGAGILASAGALSVGAGLVRLLSQENAVTPALSYLPELMVSGSDNPQDFKDDIKSAEVIVCGPGFKDSYWSEQLLYMAIESAKENNQTLIMDAGALRLLCNKPFQDTDLPSKLILTPHPGEAAALLNLSTEEIQENRLSASTNLSTKFKASIVLKGHQTVISSNANYICNEGSPALSIPGSGDILAGIIAGLIGNKLDSLSAIKIAVAVHGRSGTEYSKNFGDRGLDAKTLIELIKKNIN
;
A
#
# COMPACT_ATOMS: atom_id res chain seq x y z
N MET A 1 -5.91 4.93 10.76
CA MET A 1 -5.42 5.08 9.36
C MET A 1 -4.56 6.33 9.22
N LYS A 2 -3.55 6.33 8.33
CA LYS A 2 -2.72 7.51 8.02
C LYS A 2 -3.08 8.04 6.64
N LYS A 3 -3.34 9.35 6.52
CA LYS A 3 -3.58 10.00 5.22
C LYS A 3 -2.26 10.21 4.48
N LEU A 4 -2.26 9.93 3.19
CA LEU A 4 -1.12 10.09 2.29
C LEU A 4 -1.45 11.11 1.22
N TYR A 5 -0.46 11.91 0.84
CA TYR A 5 -0.60 13.00 -0.12
C TYR A 5 0.40 12.86 -1.27
N PHE A 6 0.04 13.39 -2.43
CA PHE A 6 1.01 13.62 -3.50
C PHE A 6 1.91 14.80 -3.13
N PRO A 7 3.19 14.81 -3.54
CA PRO A 7 4.06 15.97 -3.33
C PRO A 7 3.47 17.29 -3.87
N SER A 8 2.76 17.25 -5.01
CA SER A 8 2.07 18.40 -5.56
C SER A 8 1.02 19.00 -4.63
N GLN A 9 0.28 18.15 -3.90
CA GLN A 9 -0.71 18.61 -2.92
C GLN A 9 -0.05 19.34 -1.73
N ILE A 10 1.13 18.88 -1.31
CA ILE A 10 1.91 19.58 -0.27
C ILE A 10 2.34 20.98 -0.78
N TYR A 11 2.85 21.08 -2.01
CA TYR A 11 3.20 22.37 -2.61
C TYR A 11 1.99 23.30 -2.76
N ASP A 12 0.85 22.78 -3.18
CA ASP A 12 -0.37 23.57 -3.33
C ASP A 12 -0.89 24.05 -1.97
N PHE A 13 -0.77 23.23 -0.93
CA PHE A 13 -1.08 23.62 0.44
C PHE A 13 -0.14 24.72 0.94
N GLU A 14 1.17 24.59 0.77
CA GLU A 14 2.14 25.65 1.12
C GLU A 14 1.81 26.98 0.42
N LYS A 15 1.48 26.94 -0.88
CA LYS A 15 1.06 28.13 -1.62
C LYS A 15 -0.22 28.75 -1.07
N SER A 16 -1.20 27.93 -0.64
CA SER A 16 -2.42 28.44 -0.02
C SER A 16 -2.14 29.17 1.30
N LEU A 17 -1.19 28.65 2.10
CA LEU A 17 -0.74 29.28 3.33
C LEU A 17 -0.10 30.66 3.05
N PHE A 18 0.78 30.75 2.06
CA PHE A 18 1.40 32.02 1.67
C PHE A 18 0.39 33.03 1.12
N ALA A 19 -0.57 32.57 0.31
CA ALA A 19 -1.65 33.40 -0.20
C ALA A 19 -2.57 33.91 0.94
N SER A 20 -2.71 33.17 2.03
CA SER A 20 -3.43 33.61 3.22
C SER A 20 -2.67 34.60 4.13
N GLY A 21 -1.42 34.95 3.73
CA GLY A 21 -0.59 35.94 4.45
C GLY A 21 0.38 35.34 5.46
N ILE A 22 0.61 34.02 5.45
CA ILE A 22 1.66 33.40 6.26
C ILE A 22 3.01 33.74 5.68
N ASP A 23 3.94 34.24 6.51
CA ASP A 23 5.30 34.56 6.11
C ASP A 23 6.10 33.27 5.81
N GLU A 24 6.69 33.21 4.63
CA GLU A 24 7.48 32.05 4.15
C GLU A 24 8.69 31.78 5.07
N LEU A 25 9.39 32.82 5.51
CA LEU A 25 10.52 32.70 6.44
C LEU A 25 10.05 32.23 7.82
N GLY A 26 8.93 32.74 8.28
CA GLY A 26 8.31 32.31 9.55
C GLY A 26 7.97 30.83 9.52
N LEU A 27 7.34 30.34 8.44
CA LEU A 27 7.00 28.94 8.28
C LEU A 27 8.25 28.03 8.25
N MET A 28 9.32 28.45 7.54
CA MET A 28 10.60 27.74 7.53
C MET A 28 11.22 27.63 8.92
N LYS A 29 11.20 28.71 9.70
CA LYS A 29 11.70 28.69 11.08
C LYS A 29 10.86 27.80 11.99
N ASP A 30 9.54 27.79 11.84
CA ASP A 30 8.64 26.90 12.61
C ASP A 30 8.92 25.42 12.29
N ALA A 31 9.14 25.09 11.01
CA ALA A 31 9.52 23.76 10.57
C ALA A 31 10.88 23.33 11.17
N ALA A 32 11.87 24.20 11.07
CA ALA A 32 13.20 23.96 11.63
C ALA A 32 13.19 23.80 13.14
N ASN A 33 12.44 24.64 13.85
CA ASN A 33 12.30 24.57 15.31
C ASN A 33 11.62 23.26 15.74
N ALA A 34 10.54 22.85 15.06
CA ALA A 34 9.86 21.61 15.34
C ALA A 34 10.79 20.39 15.12
N ALA A 35 11.56 20.38 14.02
CA ALA A 35 12.53 19.34 13.72
C ALA A 35 13.66 19.30 14.76
N ALA A 36 14.24 20.45 15.13
CA ALA A 36 15.30 20.53 16.12
C ALA A 36 14.82 20.09 17.52
N GLN A 37 13.60 20.47 17.94
CA GLN A 37 13.00 20.01 19.18
C GLN A 37 12.79 18.48 19.19
N TRP A 38 12.32 17.91 18.08
CA TRP A 38 12.21 16.46 17.94
C TRP A 38 13.59 15.79 18.09
N ILE A 39 14.61 16.30 17.42
CA ILE A 39 16.00 15.81 17.50
C ILE A 39 16.49 15.81 18.95
N ILE A 40 16.36 16.93 19.66
CA ILE A 40 16.79 17.07 21.06
C ILE A 40 16.05 16.08 21.99
N SER A 41 14.76 15.87 21.74
CA SER A 41 13.91 15.03 22.59
C SER A 41 14.12 13.53 22.38
N ASN A 42 14.57 13.12 21.19
CA ASN A 42 14.61 11.72 20.78
C ASN A 42 16.02 11.15 20.61
N LEU A 43 17.06 12.01 20.51
CA LEU A 43 18.44 11.58 20.32
C LEU A 43 19.33 11.98 21.51
N LYS A 44 20.30 11.11 21.80
CA LYS A 44 21.28 11.32 22.90
C LYS A 44 22.58 11.97 22.42
N GLN A 45 22.83 11.92 21.11
CA GLN A 45 24.04 12.43 20.47
C GLN A 45 24.19 13.94 20.66
N LYS A 46 25.42 14.43 20.74
CA LYS A 46 25.74 15.84 20.98
C LYS A 46 26.51 16.47 19.82
N SER A 47 26.78 15.72 18.76
CA SER A 47 27.48 16.18 17.56
C SER A 47 26.58 15.96 16.33
N PHE A 48 26.47 16.97 15.49
CA PHE A 48 25.59 16.97 14.30
C PHE A 48 26.34 17.51 13.09
N ILE A 49 26.13 16.87 11.94
CA ILE A 49 26.56 17.39 10.63
C ILE A 49 25.33 17.59 9.77
N ILE A 50 25.09 18.81 9.33
CA ILE A 50 23.96 19.18 8.47
C ILE A 50 24.45 19.24 7.02
N LEU A 51 23.89 18.41 6.16
CA LEU A 51 24.13 18.43 4.72
C LEU A 51 23.17 19.45 4.09
N VAL A 52 23.71 20.59 3.63
CA VAL A 52 22.93 21.74 3.18
C VAL A 52 22.88 21.80 1.66
N GLY A 53 21.68 21.71 1.10
CA GLY A 53 21.43 21.92 -0.33
C GLY A 53 21.05 23.35 -0.69
N PRO A 54 20.88 23.66 -2.00
CA PRO A 54 20.60 25.02 -2.48
C PRO A 54 19.15 25.47 -2.33
N GLY A 55 18.20 24.54 -2.13
CA GLY A 55 16.76 24.81 -2.04
C GLY A 55 16.28 25.18 -0.64
N ASN A 56 14.96 25.32 -0.46
CA ASN A 56 14.35 25.64 0.84
C ASN A 56 14.65 24.59 1.92
N ASN A 57 14.75 23.32 1.54
CA ASN A 57 15.17 22.26 2.48
C ASN A 57 16.56 22.54 3.10
N GLY A 58 17.50 23.11 2.31
CA GLY A 58 18.78 23.59 2.83
C GLY A 58 18.63 24.73 3.84
N GLY A 59 17.67 25.61 3.61
CA GLY A 59 17.28 26.65 4.57
C GLY A 59 16.77 26.07 5.87
N ASP A 60 15.86 25.08 5.81
CA ASP A 60 15.39 24.35 7.00
C ASP A 60 16.58 23.75 7.77
N GLY A 61 17.51 23.08 7.06
CA GLY A 61 18.71 22.51 7.66
C GLY A 61 19.58 23.53 8.37
N ILE A 62 19.79 24.73 7.78
CA ILE A 62 20.54 25.80 8.44
C ILE A 62 19.88 26.27 9.73
N TYR A 63 18.56 26.52 9.71
CA TYR A 63 17.84 26.93 10.92
C TYR A 63 17.77 25.83 11.98
N ILE A 64 17.68 24.53 11.60
CA ILE A 64 17.82 23.40 12.51
C ILE A 64 19.17 23.44 13.20
N GLY A 65 20.26 23.59 12.44
CA GLY A 65 21.61 23.65 12.99
C GLY A 65 21.82 24.84 13.92
N LYS A 66 21.31 26.03 13.56
CA LYS A 66 21.36 27.23 14.43
C LYS A 66 20.63 26.98 15.76
N TYR A 67 19.43 26.40 15.71
CA TYR A 67 18.68 26.08 16.92
C TYR A 67 19.48 25.10 17.81
N LEU A 68 20.11 24.09 17.23
CA LEU A 68 20.95 23.14 17.98
C LEU A 68 22.18 23.83 18.59
N ILE A 69 22.86 24.77 17.88
CA ILE A 69 23.99 25.57 18.40
C ILE A 69 23.54 26.38 19.62
N ASP A 70 22.40 27.08 19.52
CA ASP A 70 21.84 27.91 20.59
C ASP A 70 21.51 27.09 21.87
N HIS A 71 21.30 25.76 21.70
CA HIS A 71 21.08 24.82 22.81
C HIS A 71 22.34 24.05 23.23
N GLY A 72 23.53 24.49 22.79
CA GLY A 72 24.81 23.97 23.25
C GLY A 72 25.29 22.68 22.60
N TYR A 73 24.73 22.33 21.44
CA TYR A 73 25.19 21.18 20.64
C TYR A 73 26.35 21.55 19.72
N LYS A 74 27.21 20.58 19.40
CA LYS A 74 28.26 20.73 18.39
C LYS A 74 27.64 20.51 17.02
N VAL A 75 27.67 21.51 16.15
CA VAL A 75 27.08 21.44 14.81
C VAL A 75 28.10 21.89 13.77
N TYR A 76 28.13 21.15 12.67
CA TYR A 76 28.93 21.43 11.49
C TYR A 76 28.02 21.41 10.25
N PHE A 77 28.40 22.20 9.23
CA PHE A 77 27.62 22.27 7.99
C PHE A 77 28.49 21.89 6.80
N LEU A 78 27.99 20.98 5.97
CA LEU A 78 28.56 20.66 4.67
C LEU A 78 27.65 21.20 3.56
N LYS A 79 28.11 22.20 2.82
CA LYS A 79 27.38 22.73 1.67
C LYS A 79 27.56 21.83 0.46
N VAL A 80 26.45 21.42 -0.16
CA VAL A 80 26.42 20.57 -1.35
C VAL A 80 25.75 21.32 -2.49
N LEU A 81 26.19 21.11 -3.74
CA LEU A 81 25.70 21.80 -4.94
C LEU A 81 25.86 23.33 -4.89
N GLN A 82 27.01 23.80 -4.44
CA GLN A 82 27.28 25.26 -4.24
C GLN A 82 27.13 26.10 -5.47
N GLU A 83 27.36 25.53 -6.67
CA GLU A 83 27.27 26.26 -7.96
C GLU A 83 25.81 26.44 -8.42
N LYS A 84 24.81 25.78 -7.81
CA LYS A 84 23.41 25.93 -8.19
C LYS A 84 22.80 27.22 -7.62
N THR A 85 21.82 27.75 -8.35
CA THR A 85 21.01 28.89 -7.87
C THR A 85 20.30 28.53 -6.58
N LYS A 86 20.58 29.28 -5.52
CA LYS A 86 20.00 29.11 -4.20
C LYS A 86 18.69 29.85 -4.05
N SER A 87 17.79 29.36 -3.21
CA SER A 87 16.61 30.11 -2.79
C SER A 87 17.04 31.37 -2.02
N ASN A 88 16.22 32.41 -2.05
CA ASN A 88 16.52 33.67 -1.34
C ASN A 88 16.61 33.46 0.17
N LEU A 89 15.78 32.58 0.71
CA LEU A 89 15.75 32.20 2.13
C LEU A 89 17.05 31.51 2.56
N THR A 90 17.51 30.53 1.78
CA THR A 90 18.77 29.81 2.02
C THR A 90 19.97 30.74 1.95
N LYS A 91 20.03 31.67 0.94
CA LYS A 91 21.08 32.67 0.84
C LYS A 91 21.17 33.59 2.07
N SER A 92 20.02 33.99 2.61
CA SER A 92 19.97 34.83 3.81
C SER A 92 20.49 34.08 5.04
N ALA A 93 20.11 32.80 5.19
CA ALA A 93 20.51 31.98 6.32
C ALA A 93 21.99 31.57 6.32
N GLU A 94 22.62 31.44 5.14
CA GLU A 94 24.00 30.97 4.98
C GLU A 94 25.07 31.85 5.65
N LYS A 95 24.83 33.16 5.76
CA LYS A 95 25.78 34.09 6.36
C LYS A 95 26.12 33.77 7.80
N ASP A 96 25.20 33.13 8.50
CA ASP A 96 25.31 32.86 9.93
C ASP A 96 26.07 31.56 10.26
N ILE A 97 26.44 30.77 9.24
CA ILE A 97 27.06 29.44 9.44
C ILE A 97 28.50 29.37 8.94
N GLU A 98 29.09 30.47 8.43
CA GLU A 98 30.43 30.47 7.80
C GLU A 98 31.51 29.85 8.72
N ASN A 99 31.45 30.11 10.01
CA ASN A 99 32.43 29.62 11.00
C ASN A 99 32.27 28.14 11.34
N TYR A 100 31.25 27.45 10.84
CA TYR A 100 30.91 26.06 11.15
C TYR A 100 31.02 25.16 9.92
N LEU A 101 31.56 25.67 8.82
CA LEU A 101 31.66 24.91 7.55
C LEU A 101 32.77 23.87 7.63
N ILE A 102 32.50 22.69 7.07
CA ILE A 102 33.48 21.62 6.85
C ILE A 102 33.50 21.19 5.37
N ALA A 103 34.57 20.52 4.97
CA ALA A 103 34.71 19.92 3.65
C ALA A 103 34.24 18.46 3.64
N LEU A 104 33.98 17.90 2.46
CA LEU A 104 33.56 16.50 2.30
C LEU A 104 34.60 15.52 2.89
N VAL A 105 35.88 15.79 2.70
CA VAL A 105 36.98 14.95 3.21
C VAL A 105 37.01 14.87 4.74
N ASP A 106 36.46 15.86 5.43
CA ASP A 106 36.44 15.91 6.89
C ASP A 106 35.41 14.94 7.48
N LEU A 107 34.45 14.41 6.68
CA LEU A 107 33.40 13.50 7.16
C LEU A 107 33.97 12.19 7.74
N ASP A 108 35.10 11.72 7.24
CA ASP A 108 35.72 10.48 7.72
C ASP A 108 36.42 10.64 9.11
N ASP A 109 36.67 11.89 9.54
CA ASP A 109 37.29 12.19 10.83
C ASP A 109 36.29 12.15 12.00
N PHE A 110 34.98 12.11 11.71
CA PHE A 110 33.93 12.09 12.73
C PHE A 110 33.65 10.67 13.25
N ASN A 111 33.36 10.60 14.56
CA ASN A 111 32.88 9.35 15.15
C ASN A 111 31.46 9.02 14.62
N LYS A 112 31.36 7.97 13.81
CA LYS A 112 30.15 7.56 13.10
C LYS A 112 29.02 7.05 14.03
N GLN A 113 29.33 6.70 15.27
CA GLN A 113 28.36 6.25 16.29
C GLN A 113 27.83 7.41 17.15
N GLU A 114 28.64 8.46 17.35
CA GLU A 114 28.29 9.57 18.22
C GLU A 114 27.83 10.82 17.46
N THR A 115 28.00 10.83 16.13
CA THR A 115 27.61 11.95 15.28
C THR A 115 26.36 11.61 14.46
N VAL A 116 25.42 12.54 14.42
CA VAL A 116 24.20 12.44 13.61
C VAL A 116 24.39 13.19 12.29
N ILE A 117 24.11 12.53 11.18
CA ILE A 117 24.01 13.20 9.88
C ILE A 117 22.55 13.64 9.68
N VAL A 118 22.37 14.92 9.31
CA VAL A 118 21.07 15.48 8.95
C VAL A 118 21.08 15.83 7.46
N ASP A 119 20.31 15.09 6.67
CA ASP A 119 20.10 15.35 5.25
C ASP A 119 19.07 16.44 5.05
N ALA A 120 19.53 17.61 4.67
CA ALA A 120 18.72 18.75 4.27
C ALA A 120 19.13 19.23 2.85
N MET A 121 19.46 18.28 1.93
CA MET A 121 19.94 18.63 0.60
C MET A 121 18.80 18.95 -0.39
N LEU A 122 17.85 18.04 -0.61
CA LEU A 122 16.85 18.20 -1.68
C LEU A 122 15.38 18.20 -1.21
N GLY A 123 15.00 17.45 -0.19
CA GLY A 123 13.60 17.30 0.23
C GLY A 123 12.70 16.68 -0.84
N ILE A 124 11.39 17.00 -0.84
CA ILE A 124 10.41 16.43 -1.81
C ILE A 124 10.60 16.94 -3.25
N GLY A 125 11.38 17.97 -3.49
CA GLY A 125 11.77 18.43 -4.83
C GLY A 125 12.85 17.56 -5.49
N GLY A 126 13.26 16.46 -4.86
CA GLY A 126 14.27 15.53 -5.35
C GLY A 126 13.86 14.88 -6.67
N ARG A 127 14.87 14.63 -7.53
CA ARG A 127 14.70 13.95 -8.82
C ARG A 127 15.13 12.49 -8.70
N GLU A 128 14.64 11.64 -9.60
CA GLU A 128 15.03 10.22 -9.71
C GLU A 128 16.53 10.03 -10.00
N THR A 129 17.21 11.06 -10.48
CA THR A 129 18.66 11.05 -10.72
C THR A 129 19.33 12.16 -9.92
N ILE A 130 20.32 11.80 -9.11
CA ILE A 130 21.14 12.71 -8.33
C ILE A 130 22.53 12.89 -8.97
N SER A 131 23.17 14.04 -8.71
CA SER A 131 24.51 14.33 -9.22
C SER A 131 25.57 13.43 -8.57
N ASN A 132 26.72 13.30 -9.22
CA ASN A 132 27.86 12.55 -8.67
C ASN A 132 28.34 13.15 -7.34
N GLU A 133 28.24 14.48 -7.15
CA GLU A 133 28.56 15.14 -5.89
C GLU A 133 27.66 14.63 -4.77
N ILE A 134 26.33 14.59 -4.97
CA ILE A 134 25.38 14.03 -3.99
C ILE A 134 25.65 12.54 -3.73
N LYS A 135 25.91 11.75 -4.78
CA LYS A 135 26.25 10.32 -4.63
C LYS A 135 27.48 10.14 -3.72
N SER A 136 28.53 10.95 -3.91
CA SER A 136 29.74 10.90 -3.07
C SER A 136 29.45 11.26 -1.62
N VAL A 137 28.63 12.29 -1.37
CA VAL A 137 28.18 12.68 -0.02
C VAL A 137 27.38 11.56 0.62
N ASN A 138 26.37 11.05 -0.08
CA ASN A 138 25.49 10.01 0.44
C ASN A 138 26.25 8.72 0.75
N LYS A 139 27.22 8.34 -0.08
CA LYS A 139 28.06 7.16 0.14
C LYS A 139 28.78 7.21 1.48
N ILE A 140 29.33 8.37 1.86
CA ILE A 140 29.99 8.54 3.17
C ILE A 140 28.92 8.69 4.27
N ALA A 141 27.90 9.53 4.07
CA ALA A 141 26.85 9.76 5.04
C ALA A 141 26.11 8.47 5.45
N ASN A 142 25.91 7.55 4.50
CA ASN A 142 25.26 6.25 4.76
C ASN A 142 26.09 5.32 5.68
N THR A 143 27.38 5.60 5.92
CA THR A 143 28.20 4.84 6.88
C THR A 143 27.97 5.23 8.34
N PHE A 144 27.27 6.35 8.61
CA PHE A 144 26.94 6.78 9.97
C PHE A 144 25.75 5.97 10.53
N GLU A 145 25.76 5.77 11.84
CA GLU A 145 24.70 5.00 12.52
C GLU A 145 23.39 5.79 12.60
N HIS A 146 23.45 7.09 12.94
CA HIS A 146 22.32 7.96 13.12
C HIS A 146 22.16 8.94 11.96
N LYS A 147 21.08 8.79 11.20
CA LYS A 147 20.81 9.52 9.96
C LYS A 147 19.38 10.05 9.94
N ILE A 148 19.21 11.37 9.85
CA ILE A 148 17.90 12.03 9.78
C ILE A 148 17.75 12.64 8.40
N ALA A 149 16.63 12.38 7.74
CA ALA A 149 16.23 13.14 6.55
C ALA A 149 15.18 14.20 6.91
N ILE A 150 15.38 15.42 6.40
CA ILE A 150 14.40 16.49 6.52
C ILE A 150 13.51 16.46 5.30
N ASP A 151 12.22 16.32 5.55
CA ASP A 151 11.13 16.20 4.59
C ASP A 151 11.16 14.92 3.74
N ALA A 152 12.25 14.62 3.03
CA ALA A 152 12.45 13.36 2.30
C ALA A 152 13.94 13.04 2.14
N PRO A 153 14.34 11.73 2.17
CA PRO A 153 15.71 11.34 1.89
C PRO A 153 16.16 11.79 0.49
N THR A 154 17.34 12.38 0.40
CA THR A 154 17.89 12.85 -0.87
C THR A 154 18.21 11.69 -1.80
N GLY A 155 17.62 11.71 -3.00
CA GLY A 155 17.69 10.64 -4.00
C GLY A 155 16.41 9.78 -4.05
N LEU A 156 15.46 9.98 -3.13
CA LEU A 156 14.16 9.35 -3.15
C LEU A 156 13.14 10.22 -3.89
N ASN A 157 12.41 9.65 -4.84
CA ASN A 157 11.24 10.30 -5.45
C ASN A 157 10.03 10.16 -4.52
N ALA A 158 9.59 11.27 -3.93
CA ALA A 158 8.49 11.29 -2.97
C ALA A 158 7.10 10.96 -3.59
N LEU A 159 6.99 10.92 -4.93
CA LEU A 159 5.77 10.52 -5.65
C LEU A 159 5.76 9.01 -5.93
N SER A 160 6.79 8.50 -6.60
CA SER A 160 6.85 7.12 -7.09
C SER A 160 7.47 6.14 -6.10
N GLY A 161 8.25 6.62 -5.11
CA GLY A 161 9.06 5.77 -4.23
C GLY A 161 10.33 5.22 -4.90
N LYS A 162 10.59 5.55 -6.17
CA LYS A 162 11.84 5.17 -6.84
C LYS A 162 13.02 5.87 -6.18
N ALA A 163 14.11 5.14 -6.03
CA ALA A 163 15.34 5.62 -5.42
C ALA A 163 16.48 5.63 -6.45
N SER A 164 17.28 6.67 -6.38
CA SER A 164 18.55 6.75 -7.12
C SER A 164 19.56 5.76 -6.55
N GLU A 165 20.56 5.43 -7.36
CA GLU A 165 21.79 4.83 -6.84
C GLU A 165 22.40 5.77 -5.78
N GLU A 166 22.89 5.23 -4.66
CA GLU A 166 23.40 6.01 -3.52
C GLU A 166 22.38 6.99 -2.91
N THR A 167 21.11 6.63 -2.86
CA THR A 167 20.09 7.36 -2.09
C THR A 167 20.45 7.40 -0.61
N PHE A 168 20.18 8.51 0.07
CA PHE A 168 20.38 8.65 1.50
C PHE A 168 19.50 7.64 2.28
N LEU A 169 20.12 6.87 3.19
CA LEU A 169 19.46 5.83 3.99
C LEU A 169 19.14 6.38 5.38
N ALA A 170 18.00 7.04 5.54
CA ALA A 170 17.62 7.62 6.82
C ALA A 170 17.30 6.54 7.88
N THR A 171 17.67 6.78 9.14
CA THR A 171 17.12 6.06 10.29
C THR A 171 15.77 6.65 10.71
N ASN A 172 15.64 7.96 10.51
CA ASN A 172 14.40 8.69 10.74
C ASN A 172 14.19 9.72 9.63
N THR A 173 12.94 9.92 9.22
CA THR A 173 12.55 11.02 8.32
C THR A 173 11.54 11.90 9.04
N LEU A 174 11.87 13.19 9.18
CA LEU A 174 11.00 14.22 9.73
C LEU A 174 10.31 14.92 8.57
N THR A 175 9.02 14.66 8.37
CA THR A 175 8.25 15.19 7.26
C THR A 175 7.20 16.20 7.73
N PHE A 176 6.84 17.16 6.88
CA PHE A 176 5.95 18.26 7.25
C PHE A 176 4.59 18.13 6.57
N PHE A 177 3.54 18.67 7.24
CA PHE A 177 2.14 18.74 6.80
C PHE A 177 1.47 17.37 6.61
N GLY A 178 2.01 16.48 5.77
CA GLY A 178 1.45 15.17 5.45
C GLY A 178 2.50 14.17 5.00
N TYR A 179 2.19 12.88 5.14
CA TYR A 179 3.02 11.81 4.59
C TYR A 179 2.90 11.79 3.07
N LYS A 180 4.04 11.80 2.35
CA LYS A 180 4.07 11.69 0.90
C LYS A 180 4.01 10.22 0.49
N ILE A 181 3.23 9.92 -0.54
CA ILE A 181 2.91 8.55 -0.94
C ILE A 181 4.15 7.71 -1.27
N GLY A 182 5.11 8.28 -2.00
CA GLY A 182 6.34 7.57 -2.38
C GLY A 182 7.30 7.29 -1.21
N GLN A 183 7.11 7.95 -0.06
CA GLN A 183 7.87 7.66 1.16
C GLN A 183 7.35 6.42 1.91
N ILE A 184 6.10 6.06 1.67
CA ILE A 184 5.40 4.98 2.37
C ILE A 184 5.34 3.71 1.51
N LEU A 185 5.25 3.88 0.18
CA LEU A 185 5.25 2.76 -0.76
C LEU A 185 6.66 2.22 -0.99
N ASP A 186 6.77 0.92 -1.25
CA ASP A 186 8.03 0.32 -1.68
C ASP A 186 8.36 0.72 -3.13
N PRO A 187 9.64 0.92 -3.45
CA PRO A 187 10.82 0.73 -2.60
C PRO A 187 11.13 1.89 -1.63
N GLY A 188 10.40 3.01 -1.68
CA GLY A 188 10.69 4.24 -0.92
C GLY A 188 10.78 4.04 0.59
N LYS A 189 9.92 3.20 1.14
CA LYS A 189 9.91 2.84 2.57
C LYS A 189 11.27 2.33 3.08
N ASN A 190 12.08 1.71 2.23
CA ASN A 190 13.39 1.17 2.61
C ASN A 190 14.42 2.27 2.89
N PHE A 191 14.17 3.51 2.45
CA PHE A 191 15.10 4.63 2.59
C PHE A 191 14.69 5.62 3.67
N THR A 192 13.43 5.59 4.14
CA THR A 192 12.88 6.61 5.04
C THR A 192 13.09 6.32 6.52
N GLY A 193 13.39 5.07 6.89
CA GLY A 193 13.44 4.66 8.29
C GLY A 193 12.12 4.93 9.02
N LYS A 194 12.19 5.35 10.28
CA LYS A 194 10.99 5.70 11.04
C LYS A 194 10.49 7.08 10.61
N MET A 195 9.25 7.14 10.11
CA MET A 195 8.62 8.39 9.65
C MET A 195 7.94 9.12 10.82
N GLU A 196 8.26 10.41 10.97
CA GLU A 196 7.63 11.30 11.96
C GLU A 196 7.00 12.52 11.25
N LEU A 197 5.70 12.73 11.48
CA LEU A 197 4.97 13.86 10.92
C LEU A 197 4.95 15.05 11.89
N LEU A 198 5.56 16.15 11.50
CA LEU A 198 5.58 17.41 12.22
C LEU A 198 4.48 18.34 11.68
N LYS A 199 3.40 18.54 12.42
CA LYS A 199 2.17 19.21 11.93
C LYS A 199 2.24 20.74 11.86
N LEU A 200 3.22 21.40 12.43
CA LEU A 200 3.44 22.86 12.40
C LEU A 200 2.19 23.72 12.74
N ASN A 201 1.27 23.20 13.54
CA ASN A 201 -0.02 23.83 13.83
C ASN A 201 -0.85 24.20 12.58
N LYS A 202 -0.63 23.49 11.47
CA LYS A 202 -1.36 23.59 10.22
C LYS A 202 -1.94 22.23 9.86
N ASN A 203 -3.17 22.23 9.39
CA ASN A 203 -3.91 21.00 9.12
C ASN A 203 -4.27 20.87 7.63
N ILE A 204 -3.44 20.18 6.87
CA ILE A 204 -3.70 19.90 5.45
C ILE A 204 -5.01 19.13 5.23
N ASP A 205 -5.46 18.34 6.22
CA ASP A 205 -6.68 17.54 6.14
C ASP A 205 -7.96 18.39 6.00
N GLU A 206 -7.89 19.69 6.31
CA GLU A 206 -9.03 20.62 6.20
C GLU A 206 -9.14 21.23 4.80
N GLU A 207 -8.02 21.29 4.06
CA GLU A 207 -7.95 21.96 2.76
C GLU A 207 -7.80 21.01 1.58
N MET A 208 -7.20 19.84 1.80
CA MET A 208 -6.86 18.89 0.73
C MET A 208 -7.46 17.50 0.97
N THR A 209 -8.01 16.91 -0.09
CA THR A 209 -8.40 15.50 -0.07
C THR A 209 -7.16 14.63 -0.22
N GLU A 210 -7.02 13.63 0.64
CA GLU A 210 -5.89 12.70 0.58
C GLU A 210 -5.82 11.91 -0.75
N ALA A 211 -4.61 11.60 -1.21
CA ALA A 211 -4.40 10.73 -2.37
C ALA A 211 -4.74 9.26 -2.06
N ALA A 212 -4.43 8.82 -0.84
CA ALA A 212 -4.75 7.50 -0.33
C ALA A 212 -4.74 7.46 1.20
N ASN A 213 -5.37 6.42 1.77
CA ASN A 213 -5.35 6.11 3.20
C ASN A 213 -4.53 4.85 3.46
N LEU A 214 -3.45 4.94 4.24
CA LEU A 214 -2.69 3.80 4.71
C LEU A 214 -3.39 3.16 5.92
N PHE A 215 -3.59 1.84 5.89
CA PHE A 215 -4.25 1.12 6.97
C PHE A 215 -3.58 -0.23 7.27
N SER A 216 -3.82 -0.71 8.47
CA SER A 216 -3.47 -2.03 8.98
C SER A 216 -4.72 -2.76 9.47
N PHE A 217 -4.58 -4.00 9.91
CA PHE A 217 -5.69 -4.75 10.50
C PHE A 217 -6.23 -4.05 11.76
N GLU A 218 -5.36 -3.47 12.59
CA GLU A 218 -5.78 -2.73 13.80
C GLU A 218 -6.71 -1.53 13.49
N ASP A 219 -6.57 -0.94 12.31
CA ASP A 219 -7.42 0.19 11.88
C ASP A 219 -8.83 -0.23 11.43
N VAL A 220 -9.03 -1.51 11.14
CA VAL A 220 -10.29 -2.02 10.51
C VAL A 220 -10.96 -3.16 11.26
N LYS A 221 -10.32 -3.76 12.26
CA LYS A 221 -10.88 -4.89 13.03
C LYS A 221 -12.21 -4.59 13.68
N ASP A 222 -12.41 -3.36 14.16
CA ASP A 222 -13.64 -2.94 14.83
C ASP A 222 -14.84 -2.79 13.85
N LEU A 223 -14.60 -2.88 12.54
CA LEU A 223 -15.66 -2.95 11.54
C LEU A 223 -16.33 -4.34 11.50
N LEU A 224 -15.69 -5.38 12.09
CA LEU A 224 -16.27 -6.72 12.17
C LEU A 224 -17.45 -6.75 13.14
N PRO A 225 -18.65 -7.14 12.69
CA PRO A 225 -19.81 -7.22 13.57
C PRO A 225 -19.67 -8.38 14.55
N LYS A 226 -19.93 -8.13 15.81
CA LYS A 226 -20.01 -9.20 16.80
C LYS A 226 -21.20 -10.11 16.52
N ARG A 227 -20.98 -11.42 16.57
CA ARG A 227 -22.04 -12.43 16.41
C ARG A 227 -22.93 -12.47 17.65
N LYS A 228 -24.24 -12.55 17.43
CA LYS A 228 -25.23 -12.72 18.51
C LYS A 228 -25.30 -14.19 18.90
N LEU A 229 -25.73 -14.45 20.15
CA LEU A 229 -25.87 -15.83 20.68
C LEU A 229 -26.92 -16.64 19.91
N ASP A 230 -27.96 -16.00 19.38
CA ASP A 230 -29.05 -16.60 18.61
C ASP A 230 -28.76 -16.71 17.10
N SER A 231 -27.50 -16.49 16.69
CA SER A 231 -27.11 -16.55 15.28
C SER A 231 -27.21 -17.96 14.70
N HIS A 232 -27.63 -18.05 13.45
CA HIS A 232 -27.67 -19.29 12.66
C HIS A 232 -27.03 -19.08 11.26
N LYS A 233 -26.62 -20.19 10.61
CA LYS A 233 -25.89 -20.16 9.34
C LYS A 233 -26.55 -19.32 8.23
N GLY A 234 -27.88 -19.27 8.17
CA GLY A 234 -28.62 -18.49 7.16
C GLY A 234 -28.46 -16.97 7.28
N MET A 235 -27.95 -16.47 8.42
CA MET A 235 -27.71 -15.02 8.63
C MET A 235 -26.40 -14.54 8.01
N PHE A 236 -25.49 -15.46 7.68
CA PHE A 236 -24.11 -15.15 7.24
C PHE A 236 -23.89 -15.39 5.76
N GLY A 237 -24.96 -15.22 4.97
CA GLY A 237 -24.96 -15.18 3.51
C GLY A 237 -24.91 -16.52 2.82
N LYS A 238 -25.32 -16.47 1.54
CA LYS A 238 -25.20 -17.59 0.58
C LYS A 238 -24.18 -17.19 -0.48
N ILE A 239 -23.11 -17.96 -0.60
CA ILE A 239 -21.99 -17.69 -1.50
C ILE A 239 -21.90 -18.80 -2.53
N ALA A 240 -21.89 -18.45 -3.80
CA ALA A 240 -21.55 -19.34 -4.90
C ALA A 240 -20.11 -19.08 -5.38
N ILE A 241 -19.31 -20.14 -5.48
CA ILE A 241 -17.93 -20.07 -5.98
C ILE A 241 -17.86 -20.86 -7.27
N LEU A 242 -17.74 -20.15 -8.40
CA LEU A 242 -17.63 -20.68 -9.74
C LEU A 242 -16.15 -20.77 -10.07
N ALA A 243 -15.59 -21.98 -10.01
CA ALA A 243 -14.15 -22.16 -9.99
C ALA A 243 -13.72 -23.56 -10.41
N GLY A 244 -12.43 -23.72 -10.75
CA GLY A 244 -11.83 -25.04 -10.89
C GLY A 244 -12.15 -25.71 -12.21
N ASP A 245 -11.71 -25.17 -13.35
CA ASP A 245 -11.67 -25.90 -14.61
C ASP A 245 -10.69 -27.08 -14.53
N ALA A 246 -10.80 -28.06 -15.44
CA ALA A 246 -10.09 -29.34 -15.40
C ALA A 246 -8.58 -29.19 -15.11
N GLY A 247 -8.12 -29.81 -14.01
CA GLY A 247 -6.75 -29.75 -13.52
C GLY A 247 -6.43 -28.52 -12.65
N TYR A 248 -7.43 -27.65 -12.36
CA TYR A 248 -7.30 -26.49 -11.46
C TYR A 248 -8.38 -26.47 -10.37
N GLU A 249 -8.95 -27.61 -10.04
CA GLU A 249 -10.05 -27.78 -9.09
C GLU A 249 -9.67 -27.28 -7.69
N GLY A 250 -8.38 -27.37 -7.33
CA GLY A 250 -7.85 -26.89 -6.05
C GLY A 250 -8.10 -25.41 -5.79
N ALA A 251 -8.14 -24.56 -6.83
CA ALA A 251 -8.40 -23.14 -6.68
C ALA A 251 -9.79 -22.85 -6.10
N GLY A 252 -10.82 -23.57 -6.56
CA GLY A 252 -12.19 -23.47 -6.02
C GLY A 252 -12.29 -23.95 -4.58
N ILE A 253 -11.56 -25.01 -4.24
CA ILE A 253 -11.50 -25.54 -2.86
C ILE A 253 -10.87 -24.51 -1.92
N LEU A 254 -9.76 -23.84 -2.33
CA LEU A 254 -9.08 -22.85 -1.53
C LEU A 254 -9.90 -21.55 -1.38
N ALA A 255 -10.60 -21.11 -2.43
CA ALA A 255 -11.53 -20.00 -2.33
C ALA A 255 -12.69 -20.31 -1.36
N SER A 256 -13.21 -21.55 -1.41
CA SER A 256 -14.24 -22.00 -0.47
C SER A 256 -13.74 -22.02 0.98
N ALA A 257 -12.52 -22.52 1.20
CA ALA A 257 -11.87 -22.52 2.50
C ALA A 257 -11.66 -21.09 3.04
N GLY A 258 -11.26 -20.16 2.16
CA GLY A 258 -11.16 -18.73 2.49
C GLY A 258 -12.49 -18.15 2.98
N ALA A 259 -13.60 -18.41 2.28
CA ALA A 259 -14.92 -17.94 2.69
C ALA A 259 -15.36 -18.52 4.05
N LEU A 260 -15.17 -19.82 4.23
CA LEU A 260 -15.50 -20.50 5.49
C LEU A 260 -14.64 -20.03 6.67
N SER A 261 -13.36 -19.72 6.43
CA SER A 261 -12.41 -19.31 7.47
C SER A 261 -12.81 -18.02 8.20
N VAL A 262 -13.56 -17.15 7.52
CA VAL A 262 -14.07 -15.89 8.08
C VAL A 262 -15.55 -15.99 8.48
N GLY A 263 -16.08 -17.22 8.48
CA GLY A 263 -17.39 -17.52 9.00
C GLY A 263 -18.55 -17.27 8.05
N ALA A 264 -18.40 -17.47 6.77
CA ALA A 264 -19.52 -17.54 5.82
C ALA A 264 -20.52 -18.60 6.24
N GLY A 265 -21.82 -18.33 6.05
CA GLY A 265 -22.87 -19.22 6.52
C GLY A 265 -23.12 -20.43 5.62
N LEU A 266 -23.28 -20.19 4.33
CA LEU A 266 -23.55 -21.22 3.31
C LEU A 266 -22.63 -20.96 2.12
N VAL A 267 -21.67 -21.83 1.90
CA VAL A 267 -20.74 -21.77 0.77
C VAL A 267 -20.98 -22.95 -0.15
N ARG A 268 -21.18 -22.69 -1.43
CA ARG A 268 -21.35 -23.70 -2.46
C ARG A 268 -20.29 -23.54 -3.53
N LEU A 269 -19.51 -24.59 -3.73
CA LEU A 269 -18.58 -24.71 -4.84
C LEU A 269 -19.32 -25.27 -6.06
N LEU A 270 -19.27 -24.56 -7.17
CA LEU A 270 -19.76 -24.95 -8.49
C LEU A 270 -18.54 -25.19 -9.39
N SER A 271 -18.26 -26.44 -9.67
CA SER A 271 -17.02 -26.87 -10.32
C SER A 271 -17.27 -28.05 -11.26
N GLN A 272 -16.24 -28.57 -11.89
CA GLN A 272 -16.35 -29.82 -12.66
C GLN A 272 -16.57 -31.02 -11.76
N GLU A 273 -17.13 -32.11 -12.31
CA GLU A 273 -17.53 -33.33 -11.58
C GLU A 273 -16.39 -33.89 -10.71
N ASN A 274 -15.17 -33.90 -11.24
CA ASN A 274 -14.00 -34.46 -10.57
C ASN A 274 -13.53 -33.64 -9.33
N ALA A 275 -14.03 -32.42 -9.15
CA ALA A 275 -13.75 -31.60 -7.97
C ALA A 275 -14.51 -32.05 -6.72
N VAL A 276 -15.63 -32.79 -6.86
CA VAL A 276 -16.55 -33.13 -5.74
C VAL A 276 -15.84 -33.91 -4.66
N THR A 277 -15.20 -35.02 -5.01
CA THR A 277 -14.54 -35.90 -4.02
C THR A 277 -13.38 -35.20 -3.29
N PRO A 278 -12.43 -34.54 -3.97
CA PRO A 278 -11.37 -33.80 -3.30
C PRO A 278 -11.90 -32.69 -2.39
N ALA A 279 -12.93 -31.96 -2.83
CA ALA A 279 -13.50 -30.85 -2.06
C ALA A 279 -14.12 -31.34 -0.74
N LEU A 280 -14.95 -32.38 -0.79
CA LEU A 280 -15.58 -32.96 0.40
C LEU A 280 -14.58 -33.68 1.30
N SER A 281 -13.50 -34.23 0.75
CA SER A 281 -12.41 -34.82 1.54
C SER A 281 -11.62 -33.78 2.33
N TYR A 282 -11.50 -32.56 1.79
CA TYR A 282 -10.77 -31.45 2.43
C TYR A 282 -11.68 -30.62 3.34
N LEU A 283 -12.92 -30.33 2.89
CA LEU A 283 -13.93 -29.50 3.58
C LEU A 283 -15.28 -30.22 3.61
N PRO A 284 -15.51 -31.14 4.55
CA PRO A 284 -16.75 -31.89 4.60
C PRO A 284 -18.00 -31.03 4.86
N GLU A 285 -17.85 -29.83 5.40
CA GLU A 285 -18.93 -28.84 5.60
C GLU A 285 -19.29 -28.04 4.34
N LEU A 286 -18.53 -28.17 3.24
CA LEU A 286 -18.77 -27.46 1.98
C LEU A 286 -19.92 -28.12 1.21
N MET A 287 -20.79 -27.30 0.64
CA MET A 287 -21.73 -27.79 -0.38
C MET A 287 -21.03 -27.76 -1.74
N VAL A 288 -21.09 -28.86 -2.48
CA VAL A 288 -20.44 -28.98 -3.79
C VAL A 288 -21.44 -29.45 -4.82
N SER A 289 -21.50 -28.75 -5.97
CA SER A 289 -22.19 -29.21 -7.18
C SER A 289 -21.14 -29.39 -8.26
N GLY A 290 -21.01 -30.60 -8.80
CA GLY A 290 -20.10 -30.92 -9.91
C GLY A 290 -20.87 -31.16 -11.19
N SER A 291 -20.48 -30.52 -12.30
CA SER A 291 -21.02 -30.81 -13.63
C SER A 291 -20.11 -30.27 -14.75
N ASP A 292 -20.01 -31.03 -15.83
CA ASP A 292 -19.37 -30.58 -17.07
C ASP A 292 -20.28 -29.68 -17.92
N ASN A 293 -21.58 -29.60 -17.58
CA ASN A 293 -22.53 -28.68 -18.20
C ASN A 293 -22.80 -27.46 -17.29
N PRO A 294 -22.32 -26.26 -17.65
CA PRO A 294 -22.51 -25.03 -16.86
C PRO A 294 -23.99 -24.71 -16.54
N GLN A 295 -24.93 -25.10 -17.40
CA GLN A 295 -26.35 -24.79 -17.23
C GLN A 295 -26.97 -25.45 -16.00
N ASP A 296 -26.37 -26.54 -15.50
CA ASP A 296 -26.85 -27.24 -14.30
C ASP A 296 -26.68 -26.38 -13.03
N PHE A 297 -25.86 -25.34 -13.07
CA PHE A 297 -25.60 -24.44 -11.95
C PHE A 297 -26.54 -23.22 -11.89
N LYS A 298 -27.42 -23.05 -12.86
CA LYS A 298 -28.25 -21.85 -12.99
C LYS A 298 -29.00 -21.46 -11.72
N ASP A 299 -29.67 -22.41 -11.08
CA ASP A 299 -30.46 -22.15 -9.89
C ASP A 299 -29.56 -21.88 -8.66
N ASP A 300 -28.44 -22.56 -8.56
CA ASP A 300 -27.47 -22.32 -7.50
C ASP A 300 -26.86 -20.92 -7.60
N ILE A 301 -26.46 -20.49 -8.79
CA ILE A 301 -25.97 -19.12 -9.06
C ILE A 301 -27.03 -18.09 -8.71
N LYS A 302 -28.26 -18.28 -9.17
CA LYS A 302 -29.39 -17.36 -8.91
C LYS A 302 -29.69 -17.24 -7.41
N SER A 303 -29.55 -18.29 -6.64
CA SER A 303 -29.89 -18.32 -5.21
C SER A 303 -28.81 -17.66 -4.32
N ALA A 304 -27.62 -17.36 -4.84
CA ALA A 304 -26.51 -16.77 -4.10
C ALA A 304 -26.73 -15.28 -3.84
N GLU A 305 -26.14 -14.74 -2.80
CA GLU A 305 -26.05 -13.33 -2.51
C GLU A 305 -24.73 -12.74 -3.02
N VAL A 306 -23.68 -13.55 -3.00
CA VAL A 306 -22.32 -13.24 -3.45
C VAL A 306 -21.82 -14.32 -4.38
N ILE A 307 -21.27 -13.93 -5.49
CA ILE A 307 -20.67 -14.82 -6.48
C ILE A 307 -19.16 -14.55 -6.55
N VAL A 308 -18.34 -15.57 -6.40
CA VAL A 308 -16.91 -15.55 -6.77
C VAL A 308 -16.77 -16.30 -8.07
N CYS A 309 -16.12 -15.68 -9.06
CA CYS A 309 -15.96 -16.27 -10.38
C CYS A 309 -14.51 -16.13 -10.85
N GLY A 310 -13.90 -17.24 -11.29
CA GLY A 310 -12.59 -17.20 -11.95
C GLY A 310 -11.42 -17.95 -11.36
N PRO A 311 -11.35 -18.22 -10.03
CA PRO A 311 -10.29 -19.07 -9.51
C PRO A 311 -10.19 -20.38 -10.27
N GLY A 312 -9.01 -20.67 -10.87
CA GLY A 312 -8.81 -21.87 -11.67
C GLY A 312 -9.52 -21.92 -13.04
N PHE A 313 -10.07 -20.82 -13.54
CA PHE A 313 -10.62 -20.78 -14.90
C PHE A 313 -9.52 -20.82 -15.97
N LYS A 314 -9.81 -21.50 -17.07
CA LYS A 314 -9.03 -21.51 -18.31
C LYS A 314 -9.77 -20.76 -19.42
N ASP A 315 -9.11 -20.63 -20.57
CA ASP A 315 -9.75 -20.21 -21.82
C ASP A 315 -10.50 -21.43 -22.41
N SER A 316 -11.65 -21.76 -21.82
CA SER A 316 -12.49 -22.88 -22.18
C SER A 316 -13.96 -22.44 -22.30
N TYR A 317 -14.72 -23.14 -23.13
CA TYR A 317 -16.16 -22.91 -23.25
C TYR A 317 -16.88 -22.99 -21.90
N TRP A 318 -16.49 -23.93 -21.03
CA TRP A 318 -17.06 -24.10 -19.70
C TRP A 318 -16.86 -22.85 -18.83
N SER A 319 -15.64 -22.33 -18.78
CA SER A 319 -15.32 -21.12 -18.03
C SER A 319 -16.00 -19.86 -18.60
N GLU A 320 -16.07 -19.71 -19.93
CA GLU A 320 -16.77 -18.63 -20.62
C GLU A 320 -18.27 -18.61 -20.29
N GLN A 321 -18.92 -19.79 -20.36
CA GLN A 321 -20.34 -19.88 -20.03
C GLN A 321 -20.63 -19.54 -18.57
N LEU A 322 -19.79 -19.99 -17.63
CA LEU A 322 -19.93 -19.65 -16.21
C LEU A 322 -19.74 -18.16 -15.97
N LEU A 323 -18.76 -17.53 -16.61
CA LEU A 323 -18.56 -16.09 -16.50
C LEU A 323 -19.78 -15.32 -17.02
N TYR A 324 -20.30 -15.71 -18.17
CA TYR A 324 -21.50 -15.11 -18.74
C TYR A 324 -22.69 -15.24 -17.77
N MET A 325 -22.94 -16.45 -17.26
CA MET A 325 -24.04 -16.70 -16.31
C MET A 325 -23.87 -15.93 -15.00
N ALA A 326 -22.64 -15.77 -14.50
CA ALA A 326 -22.35 -15.00 -13.30
C ALA A 326 -22.66 -13.52 -13.51
N ILE A 327 -22.24 -12.94 -14.65
CA ILE A 327 -22.51 -11.54 -15.00
C ILE A 327 -24.02 -11.29 -15.10
N GLU A 328 -24.74 -12.09 -15.88
CA GLU A 328 -26.17 -11.92 -16.07
C GLU A 328 -26.96 -12.10 -14.78
N SER A 329 -26.66 -13.17 -14.01
CA SER A 329 -27.31 -13.38 -12.73
C SER A 329 -27.07 -12.23 -11.74
N ALA A 330 -25.84 -11.73 -11.66
CA ALA A 330 -25.49 -10.64 -10.76
C ALA A 330 -26.21 -9.33 -11.13
N LYS A 331 -26.43 -9.07 -12.42
CA LYS A 331 -27.24 -7.93 -12.90
C LYS A 331 -28.72 -8.10 -12.56
N GLU A 332 -29.30 -9.24 -12.90
CA GLU A 332 -30.72 -9.51 -12.71
C GLU A 332 -31.13 -9.54 -11.23
N ASN A 333 -30.30 -10.11 -10.38
CA ASN A 333 -30.62 -10.35 -8.96
C ASN A 333 -29.89 -9.41 -8.00
N ASN A 334 -29.20 -8.36 -8.52
CA ASN A 334 -28.46 -7.37 -7.72
C ASN A 334 -27.45 -8.00 -6.74
N GLN A 335 -26.77 -9.10 -7.17
CA GLN A 335 -25.79 -9.84 -6.41
C GLN A 335 -24.43 -9.13 -6.44
N THR A 336 -23.57 -9.40 -5.45
CA THR A 336 -22.18 -8.95 -5.53
C THR A 336 -21.36 -9.97 -6.32
N LEU A 337 -20.69 -9.51 -7.38
CA LEU A 337 -19.79 -10.33 -8.20
C LEU A 337 -18.33 -9.99 -7.92
N ILE A 338 -17.55 -11.01 -7.55
CA ILE A 338 -16.10 -10.91 -7.36
C ILE A 338 -15.46 -11.69 -8.50
N MET A 339 -14.64 -11.02 -9.31
CA MET A 339 -13.88 -11.65 -10.39
C MET A 339 -12.39 -11.69 -10.04
N ASP A 340 -11.80 -12.87 -10.17
CA ASP A 340 -10.38 -13.12 -9.93
C ASP A 340 -9.78 -14.01 -11.04
N ALA A 341 -8.47 -14.01 -11.15
CA ALA A 341 -7.70 -14.95 -11.97
C ALA A 341 -8.24 -15.10 -13.42
N GLY A 342 -8.70 -16.30 -13.79
CA GLY A 342 -9.14 -16.59 -15.15
C GLY A 342 -10.33 -15.76 -15.61
N ALA A 343 -11.23 -15.35 -14.73
CA ALA A 343 -12.34 -14.45 -15.12
C ALA A 343 -11.81 -13.08 -15.57
N LEU A 344 -10.75 -12.56 -14.95
CA LEU A 344 -10.13 -11.30 -15.37
C LEU A 344 -9.46 -11.40 -16.74
N ARG A 345 -8.86 -12.57 -17.06
CA ARG A 345 -8.31 -12.82 -18.40
C ARG A 345 -9.40 -12.92 -19.45
N LEU A 346 -10.47 -13.67 -19.17
CA LEU A 346 -11.62 -13.80 -20.08
C LEU A 346 -12.30 -12.43 -20.31
N LEU A 347 -12.33 -11.55 -19.31
CA LEU A 347 -12.88 -10.20 -19.45
C LEU A 347 -12.12 -9.35 -20.48
N CYS A 348 -10.87 -9.69 -20.81
CA CYS A 348 -10.10 -9.07 -21.89
C CYS A 348 -10.48 -9.59 -23.29
N ASN A 349 -11.23 -10.70 -23.39
CA ASN A 349 -11.59 -11.32 -24.66
C ASN A 349 -12.82 -10.65 -25.30
N LYS A 350 -12.91 -10.70 -26.63
CA LYS A 350 -13.98 -10.05 -27.41
C LYS A 350 -15.42 -10.27 -26.91
N PRO A 351 -15.85 -11.46 -26.49
CA PRO A 351 -17.22 -11.64 -26.02
C PRO A 351 -17.59 -10.78 -24.80
N PHE A 352 -16.58 -10.36 -24.00
CA PHE A 352 -16.81 -9.66 -22.72
C PHE A 352 -16.34 -8.21 -22.69
N GLN A 353 -15.57 -7.76 -23.68
CA GLN A 353 -14.98 -6.40 -23.69
C GLN A 353 -16.04 -5.29 -23.63
N ASP A 354 -17.19 -5.50 -24.28
CA ASP A 354 -18.29 -4.53 -24.34
C ASP A 354 -19.50 -4.96 -23.48
N THR A 355 -19.32 -5.97 -22.63
CA THR A 355 -20.41 -6.46 -21.77
C THR A 355 -20.71 -5.46 -20.67
N ASP A 356 -21.97 -5.12 -20.48
CA ASP A 356 -22.43 -4.32 -19.34
C ASP A 356 -22.29 -5.13 -18.06
N LEU A 357 -21.50 -4.62 -17.11
CA LEU A 357 -21.14 -5.30 -15.88
C LEU A 357 -22.06 -4.93 -14.72
N PRO A 358 -22.23 -5.79 -13.69
CA PRO A 358 -23.10 -5.50 -12.55
C PRO A 358 -22.58 -4.34 -11.72
N SER A 359 -23.48 -3.60 -11.08
CA SER A 359 -23.14 -2.43 -10.26
C SER A 359 -22.37 -2.76 -8.98
N LYS A 360 -22.51 -3.99 -8.47
CA LYS A 360 -21.77 -4.48 -7.30
C LYS A 360 -20.61 -5.40 -7.75
N LEU A 361 -19.60 -4.78 -8.37
CA LEU A 361 -18.46 -5.50 -8.95
C LEU A 361 -17.17 -5.26 -8.15
N ILE A 362 -16.44 -6.33 -7.91
CA ILE A 362 -15.12 -6.33 -7.28
C ILE A 362 -14.16 -7.11 -8.19
N LEU A 363 -13.05 -6.48 -8.56
CA LEU A 363 -11.99 -7.12 -9.33
C LEU A 363 -10.74 -7.23 -8.45
N THR A 364 -10.08 -8.40 -8.47
CA THR A 364 -8.90 -8.66 -7.62
C THR A 364 -7.64 -8.97 -8.45
N PRO A 365 -7.22 -8.07 -9.38
CA PRO A 365 -6.10 -8.35 -10.26
C PRO A 365 -4.75 -8.36 -9.52
N HIS A 366 -3.85 -9.26 -9.93
CA HIS A 366 -2.42 -9.09 -9.73
C HIS A 366 -1.84 -8.15 -10.82
N PRO A 367 -0.59 -7.63 -10.69
CA PRO A 367 -0.05 -6.66 -11.67
C PRO A 367 -0.11 -7.10 -13.13
N GLY A 368 0.12 -8.38 -13.44
CA GLY A 368 0.02 -8.89 -14.80
C GLY A 368 -1.42 -8.92 -15.36
N GLU A 369 -2.41 -9.21 -14.51
CA GLU A 369 -3.84 -9.15 -14.89
C GLU A 369 -4.28 -7.69 -15.07
N ALA A 370 -3.82 -6.79 -14.20
CA ALA A 370 -4.07 -5.35 -14.34
C ALA A 370 -3.47 -4.79 -15.63
N ALA A 371 -2.28 -5.25 -16.02
CA ALA A 371 -1.61 -4.90 -17.26
C ALA A 371 -2.46 -5.30 -18.48
N ALA A 372 -2.97 -6.53 -18.51
CA ALA A 372 -3.86 -7.00 -19.56
C ALA A 372 -5.17 -6.18 -19.63
N LEU A 373 -5.81 -5.92 -18.49
CA LEU A 373 -7.05 -5.16 -18.40
C LEU A 373 -6.89 -3.70 -18.86
N LEU A 374 -5.72 -3.08 -18.65
CA LEU A 374 -5.43 -1.69 -19.05
C LEU A 374 -4.69 -1.59 -20.40
N ASN A 375 -4.27 -2.70 -20.98
CA ASN A 375 -3.41 -2.75 -22.18
C ASN A 375 -2.08 -1.99 -21.96
N LEU A 376 -1.44 -2.25 -20.80
CA LEU A 376 -0.15 -1.71 -20.37
C LEU A 376 0.83 -2.85 -20.12
N SER A 377 2.10 -2.55 -19.88
CA SER A 377 3.08 -3.51 -19.38
C SER A 377 2.96 -3.71 -17.86
N THR A 378 3.47 -4.81 -17.35
CA THR A 378 3.51 -5.05 -15.90
C THR A 378 4.40 -4.04 -15.19
N GLU A 379 5.47 -3.58 -15.83
CA GLU A 379 6.39 -2.57 -15.37
C GLU A 379 5.67 -1.22 -15.17
N GLU A 380 4.87 -0.77 -16.15
CA GLU A 380 4.06 0.46 -16.06
C GLU A 380 3.06 0.39 -14.90
N ILE A 381 2.43 -0.78 -14.68
CA ILE A 381 1.55 -0.98 -13.51
C ILE A 381 2.33 -0.83 -12.20
N GLN A 382 3.50 -1.48 -12.10
CA GLN A 382 4.32 -1.45 -10.88
C GLN A 382 4.92 -0.07 -10.60
N GLU A 383 5.20 0.71 -11.63
CA GLU A 383 5.70 2.09 -11.49
C GLU A 383 4.69 3.03 -10.85
N ASN A 384 3.39 2.81 -11.10
CA ASN A 384 2.34 3.65 -10.51
C ASN A 384 1.08 2.84 -10.19
N ARG A 385 1.17 1.97 -9.18
CA ARG A 385 0.09 1.06 -8.77
C ARG A 385 -1.18 1.80 -8.34
N LEU A 386 -1.05 2.98 -7.73
CA LEU A 386 -2.21 3.77 -7.32
C LEU A 386 -2.99 4.27 -8.54
N SER A 387 -2.32 4.85 -9.51
CA SER A 387 -2.95 5.31 -10.75
C SER A 387 -3.57 4.15 -11.52
N ALA A 388 -2.85 3.03 -11.64
CA ALA A 388 -3.35 1.83 -12.30
C ALA A 388 -4.64 1.31 -11.64
N SER A 389 -4.67 1.22 -10.32
CA SER A 389 -5.85 0.79 -9.57
C SER A 389 -7.03 1.76 -9.74
N THR A 390 -6.76 3.07 -9.71
CA THR A 390 -7.79 4.11 -9.94
C THR A 390 -8.35 4.05 -11.36
N ASN A 391 -7.48 3.86 -12.37
CA ASN A 391 -7.89 3.74 -13.77
C ASN A 391 -8.77 2.49 -14.00
N LEU A 392 -8.42 1.36 -13.38
CA LEU A 392 -9.26 0.16 -13.40
C LEU A 392 -10.63 0.42 -12.76
N SER A 393 -10.65 1.08 -11.58
CA SER A 393 -11.90 1.41 -10.89
C SER A 393 -12.81 2.27 -11.75
N THR A 394 -12.25 3.27 -12.41
CA THR A 394 -12.99 4.15 -13.33
C THR A 394 -13.48 3.40 -14.57
N LYS A 395 -12.60 2.59 -15.20
CA LYS A 395 -12.92 1.84 -16.43
C LYS A 395 -14.05 0.86 -16.23
N PHE A 396 -13.99 0.08 -15.14
CA PHE A 396 -14.95 -1.00 -14.88
C PHE A 396 -16.08 -0.60 -13.91
N LYS A 397 -16.07 0.64 -13.38
CA LYS A 397 -16.99 1.11 -12.32
C LYS A 397 -17.08 0.12 -11.15
N ALA A 398 -15.94 -0.40 -10.74
CA ALA A 398 -15.78 -1.49 -9.79
C ALA A 398 -14.86 -1.11 -8.61
N SER A 399 -15.01 -1.82 -7.50
CA SER A 399 -13.97 -1.83 -6.47
C SER A 399 -12.80 -2.70 -6.93
N ILE A 400 -11.60 -2.17 -6.87
CA ILE A 400 -10.37 -2.85 -7.31
C ILE A 400 -9.53 -3.23 -6.11
N VAL A 401 -9.02 -4.45 -6.12
CA VAL A 401 -7.99 -4.94 -5.18
C VAL A 401 -6.76 -5.29 -5.98
N LEU A 402 -5.89 -4.32 -6.24
CA LEU A 402 -4.63 -4.55 -6.95
C LEU A 402 -3.63 -5.23 -6.01
N LYS A 403 -3.54 -6.56 -6.18
CA LYS A 403 -2.71 -7.45 -5.34
C LYS A 403 -1.21 -7.11 -5.44
N GLY A 404 -0.45 -7.44 -4.41
CA GLY A 404 0.99 -7.27 -4.30
C GLY A 404 1.40 -6.79 -2.91
N HIS A 405 2.71 -6.60 -2.69
CA HIS A 405 3.15 -5.96 -1.45
C HIS A 405 2.51 -4.58 -1.34
N GLN A 406 1.96 -4.25 -0.16
CA GLN A 406 1.12 -3.06 0.02
C GLN A 406 -0.04 -3.02 -0.98
N THR A 407 -0.94 -4.00 -0.90
CA THR A 407 -2.14 -4.09 -1.75
C THR A 407 -2.89 -2.76 -1.81
N VAL A 408 -3.18 -2.30 -3.03
CA VAL A 408 -3.92 -1.06 -3.28
C VAL A 408 -5.38 -1.38 -3.52
N ILE A 409 -6.27 -0.66 -2.82
CA ILE A 409 -7.72 -0.75 -2.99
C ILE A 409 -8.20 0.59 -3.55
N SER A 410 -8.91 0.57 -4.68
CA SER A 410 -9.57 1.74 -5.25
C SER A 410 -11.06 1.50 -5.37
N SER A 411 -11.86 2.41 -4.81
CA SER A 411 -13.31 2.42 -4.85
C SER A 411 -13.80 3.88 -4.88
N ASN A 412 -14.56 4.34 -3.89
CA ASN A 412 -14.90 5.74 -3.68
C ASN A 412 -13.70 6.60 -3.23
N ALA A 413 -12.68 5.98 -2.68
CA ALA A 413 -11.37 6.55 -2.31
C ALA A 413 -10.31 5.46 -2.44
N ASN A 414 -9.04 5.85 -2.31
CA ASN A 414 -7.92 4.93 -2.38
C ASN A 414 -7.42 4.54 -0.99
N TYR A 415 -7.09 3.25 -0.85
CA TYR A 415 -6.54 2.68 0.39
C TYR A 415 -5.33 1.82 0.07
N ILE A 416 -4.35 1.80 0.98
CA ILE A 416 -3.13 1.00 0.86
C ILE A 416 -2.98 0.20 2.15
N CYS A 417 -2.91 -1.12 2.02
CA CYS A 417 -2.72 -2.00 3.17
C CYS A 417 -1.25 -2.09 3.54
N ASN A 418 -0.91 -1.81 4.79
CA ASN A 418 0.47 -1.91 5.30
C ASN A 418 0.81 -3.30 5.87
N GLU A 419 -0.02 -4.30 5.63
CA GLU A 419 0.19 -5.69 6.04
C GLU A 419 0.61 -6.54 4.85
N GLY A 420 1.40 -7.57 5.11
CA GLY A 420 1.85 -8.53 4.11
C GLY A 420 3.33 -8.85 4.22
N SER A 421 3.71 -10.00 3.69
CA SER A 421 5.09 -10.47 3.66
C SER A 421 5.34 -11.32 2.41
N PRO A 422 6.61 -11.55 2.04
CA PRO A 422 6.97 -12.44 0.94
C PRO A 422 6.46 -13.89 1.11
N ALA A 423 6.17 -14.33 2.33
CA ALA A 423 5.60 -15.66 2.59
C ALA A 423 4.26 -15.92 1.87
N LEU A 424 3.50 -14.85 1.57
CA LEU A 424 2.23 -14.96 0.82
C LEU A 424 2.41 -15.28 -0.68
N SER A 425 3.64 -15.34 -1.17
CA SER A 425 3.93 -15.70 -2.57
C SER A 425 3.82 -17.22 -2.78
N ILE A 426 2.65 -17.76 -2.50
CA ILE A 426 2.30 -19.19 -2.65
C ILE A 426 1.11 -19.37 -3.59
N PRO A 427 1.03 -20.51 -4.29
CA PRO A 427 -0.16 -20.87 -5.06
C PRO A 427 -1.42 -20.89 -4.18
N GLY A 428 -2.53 -20.36 -4.69
CA GLY A 428 -3.80 -20.35 -3.97
C GLY A 428 -4.01 -19.19 -2.99
N SER A 429 -2.98 -18.39 -2.70
CA SER A 429 -3.09 -17.22 -1.80
C SER A 429 -4.13 -16.22 -2.30
N GLY A 430 -4.18 -15.95 -3.62
CA GLY A 430 -5.19 -15.10 -4.26
C GLY A 430 -6.60 -15.69 -4.18
N ASP A 431 -6.73 -17.00 -4.44
CA ASP A 431 -8.02 -17.71 -4.37
C ASP A 431 -8.61 -17.61 -2.95
N ILE A 432 -7.78 -17.82 -1.93
CA ILE A 432 -8.16 -17.65 -0.51
C ILE A 432 -8.64 -16.22 -0.25
N LEU A 433 -7.92 -15.20 -0.75
CA LEU A 433 -8.31 -13.80 -0.58
C LEU A 433 -9.67 -13.49 -1.20
N ALA A 434 -9.93 -13.96 -2.42
CA ALA A 434 -11.24 -13.80 -3.07
C ALA A 434 -12.37 -14.44 -2.23
N GLY A 435 -12.11 -15.62 -1.67
CA GLY A 435 -13.02 -16.30 -0.76
C GLY A 435 -13.27 -15.49 0.53
N ILE A 436 -12.23 -14.95 1.15
CA ILE A 436 -12.35 -14.12 2.36
C ILE A 436 -13.25 -12.90 2.08
N ILE A 437 -13.03 -12.20 0.97
CA ILE A 437 -13.86 -11.04 0.58
C ILE A 437 -15.33 -11.47 0.50
N ALA A 438 -15.62 -12.57 -0.19
CA ALA A 438 -16.97 -13.10 -0.33
C ALA A 438 -17.60 -13.47 1.02
N GLY A 439 -16.84 -14.13 1.88
CA GLY A 439 -17.29 -14.53 3.22
C GLY A 439 -17.66 -13.33 4.09
N LEU A 440 -16.86 -12.28 4.05
CA LEU A 440 -17.11 -11.05 4.82
C LEU A 440 -18.33 -10.28 4.29
N ILE A 441 -18.53 -10.22 2.97
CA ILE A 441 -19.75 -9.64 2.38
C ILE A 441 -20.99 -10.47 2.78
N GLY A 442 -20.87 -11.80 2.76
CA GLY A 442 -21.91 -12.71 3.28
C GLY A 442 -22.26 -12.44 4.74
N ASN A 443 -21.30 -12.06 5.56
CA ASN A 443 -21.47 -11.61 6.95
C ASN A 443 -22.12 -10.20 7.06
N LYS A 444 -22.69 -9.67 5.94
CA LYS A 444 -23.42 -8.40 5.85
C LYS A 444 -22.56 -7.15 6.04
N LEU A 445 -21.27 -7.26 5.83
CA LEU A 445 -20.40 -6.08 5.68
C LEU A 445 -20.64 -5.42 4.32
N ASP A 446 -20.54 -4.10 4.27
CA ASP A 446 -20.44 -3.41 2.98
C ASP A 446 -19.16 -3.83 2.23
N SER A 447 -19.17 -3.71 0.91
CA SER A 447 -18.08 -4.22 0.07
C SER A 447 -16.71 -3.62 0.44
N LEU A 448 -16.64 -2.31 0.73
CA LEU A 448 -15.37 -1.65 1.03
C LEU A 448 -14.81 -2.10 2.39
N SER A 449 -15.64 -2.19 3.41
CA SER A 449 -15.26 -2.72 4.73
C SER A 449 -14.80 -4.17 4.63
N ALA A 450 -15.54 -5.01 3.89
CA ALA A 450 -15.18 -6.40 3.65
C ALA A 450 -13.82 -6.53 2.94
N ILE A 451 -13.58 -5.76 1.89
CA ILE A 451 -12.29 -5.74 1.17
C ILE A 451 -11.15 -5.32 2.09
N LYS A 452 -11.30 -4.23 2.85
CA LYS A 452 -10.24 -3.75 3.76
C LYS A 452 -9.88 -4.79 4.81
N ILE A 453 -10.87 -5.40 5.46
CA ILE A 453 -10.64 -6.45 6.46
C ILE A 453 -9.99 -7.68 5.81
N ALA A 454 -10.51 -8.13 4.66
CA ALA A 454 -9.97 -9.29 3.94
C ALA A 454 -8.49 -9.11 3.61
N VAL A 455 -8.13 -7.99 2.98
CA VAL A 455 -6.75 -7.68 2.60
C VAL A 455 -5.86 -7.58 3.84
N ALA A 456 -6.34 -6.93 4.91
CA ALA A 456 -5.56 -6.74 6.13
C ALA A 456 -5.35 -8.04 6.90
N VAL A 457 -6.38 -8.88 7.09
CA VAL A 457 -6.23 -10.15 7.82
C VAL A 457 -5.38 -11.15 7.04
N HIS A 458 -5.54 -11.20 5.71
CA HIS A 458 -4.72 -12.01 4.84
C HIS A 458 -3.24 -11.57 4.90
N GLY A 459 -2.98 -10.26 4.79
CA GLY A 459 -1.64 -9.68 4.91
C GLY A 459 -1.00 -9.94 6.28
N ARG A 460 -1.75 -9.70 7.38
CA ARG A 460 -1.32 -9.94 8.75
C ARG A 460 -0.93 -11.40 8.98
N SER A 461 -1.71 -12.33 8.44
CA SER A 461 -1.42 -13.77 8.56
C SER A 461 -0.08 -14.13 7.90
N GLY A 462 0.22 -13.57 6.74
CA GLY A 462 1.54 -13.70 6.12
C GLY A 462 2.66 -13.06 6.95
N THR A 463 2.43 -11.86 7.48
CA THR A 463 3.40 -11.16 8.35
C THR A 463 3.69 -11.96 9.63
N GLU A 464 2.65 -12.53 10.25
CA GLU A 464 2.80 -13.38 11.44
C GLU A 464 3.62 -14.63 11.13
N TYR A 465 3.33 -15.29 10.00
CA TYR A 465 4.11 -16.45 9.57
C TYR A 465 5.58 -16.11 9.39
N SER A 466 5.89 -15.04 8.64
CA SER A 466 7.28 -14.62 8.40
C SER A 466 8.04 -14.32 9.68
N LYS A 467 7.41 -13.68 10.65
CA LYS A 467 8.02 -13.38 11.96
C LYS A 467 8.39 -14.64 12.76
N ASN A 468 7.58 -15.69 12.65
CA ASN A 468 7.75 -16.90 13.46
C ASN A 468 8.60 -17.97 12.77
N PHE A 469 8.55 -18.06 11.43
CA PHE A 469 9.12 -19.16 10.66
C PHE A 469 10.01 -18.71 9.49
N GLY A 470 10.02 -17.41 9.15
CA GLY A 470 10.68 -16.87 7.96
C GLY A 470 9.77 -16.84 6.74
N ASP A 471 10.32 -16.41 5.60
CA ASP A 471 9.52 -16.09 4.39
C ASP A 471 9.25 -17.29 3.48
N ARG A 472 9.63 -18.51 3.87
CA ARG A 472 9.51 -19.73 3.05
C ARG A 472 8.77 -20.82 3.78
N GLY A 473 8.02 -21.64 3.01
CA GLY A 473 7.37 -22.85 3.53
C GLY A 473 5.95 -22.62 4.06
N LEU A 474 5.36 -21.43 3.92
CA LEU A 474 3.93 -21.23 4.12
C LEU A 474 3.16 -22.09 3.10
N ASP A 475 2.13 -22.77 3.54
CA ASP A 475 1.17 -23.47 2.69
C ASP A 475 -0.25 -22.88 2.89
N ALA A 476 -1.15 -23.22 1.97
CA ALA A 476 -2.53 -22.72 1.97
C ALA A 476 -3.30 -23.11 3.25
N LYS A 477 -3.06 -24.31 3.78
CA LYS A 477 -3.72 -24.80 5.00
C LYS A 477 -3.29 -23.99 6.22
N THR A 478 -2.00 -23.78 6.38
CA THR A 478 -1.43 -22.97 7.45
C THR A 478 -1.91 -21.51 7.34
N LEU A 479 -1.99 -20.95 6.12
CA LEU A 479 -2.54 -19.60 5.90
C LEU A 479 -4.00 -19.50 6.37
N ILE A 480 -4.85 -20.48 6.05
CA ILE A 480 -6.25 -20.52 6.47
C ILE A 480 -6.36 -20.58 8.01
N GLU A 481 -5.53 -21.38 8.68
CA GLU A 481 -5.54 -21.45 10.15
C GLU A 481 -5.10 -20.13 10.80
N LEU A 482 -4.09 -19.45 10.23
CA LEU A 482 -3.68 -18.13 10.69
C LEU A 482 -4.77 -17.07 10.45
N ILE A 483 -5.51 -17.14 9.34
CA ILE A 483 -6.65 -16.27 9.07
C ILE A 483 -7.74 -16.48 10.12
N LYS A 484 -8.13 -17.74 10.42
CA LYS A 484 -9.11 -18.05 11.48
C LYS A 484 -8.70 -17.48 12.83
N LYS A 485 -7.41 -17.54 13.17
CA LYS A 485 -6.86 -16.98 14.40
C LYS A 485 -6.92 -15.45 14.40
N ASN A 486 -6.51 -14.81 13.31
CA ASN A 486 -6.32 -13.36 13.24
C ASN A 486 -7.63 -12.58 13.03
N ILE A 487 -8.69 -13.22 12.52
CA ILE A 487 -9.98 -12.57 12.29
C ILE A 487 -10.80 -12.42 13.59
N ASN A 488 -10.52 -13.21 14.62
CA ASN A 488 -11.18 -13.18 15.94
C ASN A 488 -10.31 -12.43 16.95
#